data_7da9c984c99ae4a670789a296b307f64
#
_entry.id   7da9c984c99ae4a670789a296b307f64
#
_cell.length_a   1.000
_cell.length_b   1.000
_cell.length_c   1.000
_cell.angle_alpha   90.00
_cell.angle_beta   90.00
_cell.angle_gamma   90.00
#
_symmetry.space_group_name_H-M   'P 1'
#
loop_
_entity.id
_entity.type
_entity.pdbx_description
1 polymer ?
#
loop_
_entity_poly.entity_id
_entity_poly.type
_entity_poly.pdbx_seq_one_letter_code
_entity_poly.pdbx_strand_id
1 'polypeptide(L)'
;MTRELAHLSDEALVALTARAEQSALAELYDRYGRPAYGLALRILRDESLAEDAVQDAFMAIWRTAPRFVPEKGKASTWILTLVHRRSVDVVRREQRRRTDSFDGTHEPRTHGADEEAWLRLQRERVQHALKQLPDQQREALELAYYGGFTQTELAERLGQPLGTIKSRMFMGLARLRELLSDTVMETAWTPTT
;
A
#
# COMPACT_ATOMS: atom_id res chain seq x y z
N MET A 1 -20.56 6.65 21.35
CA MET A 1 -19.17 6.39 21.72
C MET A 1 -18.17 6.60 20.59
N THR A 2 -18.51 6.41 19.31
CA THR A 2 -17.57 6.57 18.16
C THR A 2 -17.09 8.01 17.91
N ARG A 3 -17.89 9.03 18.27
CA ARG A 3 -17.52 10.45 18.06
C ARG A 3 -16.39 10.99 18.94
N GLU A 4 -16.07 10.34 20.03
CA GLU A 4 -15.00 10.78 20.96
C GLU A 4 -13.59 10.39 20.50
N LEU A 5 -13.45 9.43 19.59
CA LEU A 5 -12.16 8.97 19.12
C LEU A 5 -11.70 9.66 17.82
N ALA A 6 -12.60 10.31 17.10
CA ALA A 6 -12.33 10.93 15.81
C ALA A 6 -11.24 12.04 15.85
N HIS A 7 -11.00 12.65 17.01
CA HIS A 7 -9.98 13.68 17.21
C HIS A 7 -8.60 13.12 17.63
N LEU A 8 -8.50 11.82 17.95
CA LEU A 8 -7.25 11.20 18.35
C LEU A 8 -6.31 10.99 17.15
N SER A 9 -5.01 11.03 17.40
CA SER A 9 -4.03 10.65 16.39
C SER A 9 -4.09 9.16 16.09
N ASP A 10 -3.59 8.76 14.91
CA ASP A 10 -3.57 7.34 14.52
C ASP A 10 -2.71 6.50 15.47
N GLU A 11 -1.61 7.07 15.99
CA GLU A 11 -0.75 6.42 16.98
C GLU A 11 -1.50 6.19 18.30
N ALA A 12 -2.32 7.16 18.73
CA ALA A 12 -3.16 7.02 19.92
C ALA A 12 -4.23 5.93 19.72
N LEU A 13 -4.84 5.87 18.54
CA LEU A 13 -5.81 4.80 18.20
C LEU A 13 -5.15 3.42 18.17
N VAL A 14 -3.93 3.30 17.62
CA VAL A 14 -3.17 2.03 17.66
C VAL A 14 -2.85 1.64 19.10
N ALA A 15 -2.48 2.60 19.96
CA ALA A 15 -2.23 2.34 21.38
C ALA A 15 -3.48 1.88 22.15
N LEU A 16 -4.66 2.42 21.83
CA LEU A 16 -5.94 1.95 22.37
C LEU A 16 -6.31 0.57 21.82
N THR A 17 -6.09 0.33 20.54
CA THR A 17 -6.28 -1.00 19.92
C THR A 17 -5.38 -2.06 20.59
N ALA A 18 -4.16 -1.69 20.96
CA ALA A 18 -3.25 -2.55 21.73
C ALA A 18 -3.76 -2.91 23.13
N ARG A 19 -4.69 -2.12 23.68
CA ARG A 19 -5.40 -2.37 24.94
C ARG A 19 -6.74 -3.10 24.75
N ALA A 20 -6.97 -3.66 23.56
CA ALA A 20 -8.20 -4.34 23.18
C ALA A 20 -9.45 -3.44 23.13
N GLU A 21 -9.28 -2.13 22.85
CA GLU A 21 -10.40 -1.20 22.62
C GLU A 21 -10.94 -1.37 21.21
N GLN A 22 -12.07 -2.05 21.06
CA GLN A 22 -12.69 -2.33 19.76
C GLN A 22 -13.12 -1.07 19.02
N SER A 23 -13.56 -0.04 19.75
CA SER A 23 -13.92 1.26 19.17
C SER A 23 -12.76 1.97 18.49
N ALA A 24 -11.53 1.78 18.99
CA ALA A 24 -10.34 2.34 18.37
C ALA A 24 -10.00 1.63 17.05
N LEU A 25 -10.16 0.30 16.99
CA LEU A 25 -10.00 -0.42 15.74
C LEU A 25 -11.08 -0.03 14.72
N ALA A 26 -12.34 0.18 15.15
CA ALA A 26 -13.41 0.64 14.29
C ALA A 26 -13.09 2.03 13.70
N GLU A 27 -12.60 2.98 14.51
CA GLU A 27 -12.17 4.29 14.03
C GLU A 27 -11.00 4.20 13.02
N LEU A 28 -10.02 3.31 13.27
CA LEU A 28 -8.95 3.04 12.29
C LEU A 28 -9.51 2.44 11.00
N TYR A 29 -10.55 1.59 11.09
CA TYR A 29 -11.20 1.05 9.90
C TYR A 29 -11.97 2.13 9.13
N ASP A 30 -12.66 3.03 9.81
CA ASP A 30 -13.37 4.16 9.18
C ASP A 30 -12.40 5.07 8.41
N ARG A 31 -11.19 5.31 8.96
CA ARG A 31 -10.15 6.13 8.30
C ARG A 31 -9.42 5.42 7.17
N TYR A 32 -9.07 4.16 7.38
CA TYR A 32 -8.14 3.44 6.50
C TYR A 32 -8.80 2.36 5.64
N GLY A 33 -10.06 2.00 5.87
CA GLY A 33 -10.74 0.94 5.13
C GLY A 33 -10.78 1.20 3.63
N ARG A 34 -11.16 2.41 3.21
CA ARG A 34 -11.19 2.79 1.79
C ARG A 34 -9.80 2.79 1.13
N PRO A 35 -8.78 3.48 1.66
CA PRO A 35 -7.42 3.41 1.10
C PRO A 35 -6.83 2.00 1.15
N ALA A 36 -7.12 1.21 2.17
CA ALA A 36 -6.72 -0.18 2.27
C ALA A 36 -7.34 -1.04 1.16
N TYR A 37 -8.65 -0.90 0.94
CA TYR A 37 -9.35 -1.59 -0.14
C TYR A 37 -8.81 -1.20 -1.52
N GLY A 38 -8.62 0.09 -1.78
CA GLY A 38 -8.05 0.57 -3.03
C GLY A 38 -6.65 0.02 -3.30
N LEU A 39 -5.81 -0.10 -2.25
CA LEU A 39 -4.50 -0.72 -2.35
C LEU A 39 -4.59 -2.22 -2.64
N ALA A 40 -5.42 -2.95 -1.89
CA ALA A 40 -5.63 -4.38 -2.07
C ALA A 40 -6.20 -4.70 -3.47
N LEU A 41 -7.21 -3.96 -3.91
CA LEU A 41 -7.82 -4.13 -5.24
C LEU A 41 -6.81 -3.89 -6.37
N ARG A 42 -5.92 -2.92 -6.24
CA ARG A 42 -4.86 -2.67 -7.22
C ARG A 42 -3.86 -3.82 -7.31
N ILE A 43 -3.57 -4.49 -6.20
CA ILE A 43 -2.65 -5.64 -6.15
C ILE A 43 -3.34 -6.90 -6.66
N LEU A 44 -4.56 -7.17 -6.19
CA LEU A 44 -5.25 -8.43 -6.38
C LEU A 44 -6.09 -8.46 -7.67
N ARG A 45 -6.60 -7.28 -8.10
CA ARG A 45 -7.49 -7.13 -9.26
C ARG A 45 -8.77 -7.96 -9.19
N ASP A 46 -9.18 -8.31 -7.98
CA ASP A 46 -10.37 -9.08 -7.65
C ASP A 46 -10.99 -8.47 -6.39
N GLU A 47 -12.27 -8.13 -6.46
CA GLU A 47 -12.99 -7.43 -5.39
C GLU A 47 -13.12 -8.30 -4.13
N SER A 48 -13.48 -9.56 -4.29
CA SER A 48 -13.66 -10.49 -3.17
C SER A 48 -12.34 -10.75 -2.45
N LEU A 49 -11.27 -11.01 -3.22
CA LEU A 49 -9.95 -11.18 -2.63
C LEU A 49 -9.43 -9.91 -1.97
N ALA A 50 -9.80 -8.73 -2.49
CA ALA A 50 -9.41 -7.46 -1.89
C ALA A 50 -10.13 -7.22 -0.56
N GLU A 51 -11.43 -7.52 -0.46
CA GLU A 51 -12.19 -7.44 0.78
C GLU A 51 -11.62 -8.38 1.83
N ASP A 52 -11.38 -9.65 1.48
CA ASP A 52 -10.78 -10.65 2.36
C ASP A 52 -9.38 -10.20 2.87
N ALA A 53 -8.55 -9.68 1.97
CA ALA A 53 -7.22 -9.20 2.32
C ALA A 53 -7.25 -7.99 3.27
N VAL A 54 -8.21 -7.08 3.11
CA VAL A 54 -8.42 -5.94 4.01
C VAL A 54 -8.89 -6.45 5.38
N GLN A 55 -9.87 -7.35 5.42
CA GLN A 55 -10.35 -7.93 6.66
C GLN A 55 -9.22 -8.63 7.42
N ASP A 56 -8.44 -9.47 6.73
CA ASP A 56 -7.27 -10.14 7.29
C ASP A 56 -6.20 -9.16 7.82
N ALA A 57 -6.01 -8.04 7.10
CA ALA A 57 -5.08 -7.00 7.52
C ALA A 57 -5.55 -6.32 8.82
N PHE A 58 -6.82 -5.96 8.93
CA PHE A 58 -7.36 -5.35 10.16
C PHE A 58 -7.35 -6.32 11.35
N MET A 59 -7.60 -7.61 11.11
CA MET A 59 -7.39 -8.64 12.12
C MET A 59 -5.91 -8.80 12.53
N ALA A 60 -4.98 -8.59 11.60
CA ALA A 60 -3.56 -8.57 11.92
C ALA A 60 -3.19 -7.30 12.70
N ILE A 61 -3.74 -6.13 12.36
CA ILE A 61 -3.58 -4.88 13.13
C ILE A 61 -4.01 -5.11 14.58
N TRP A 62 -5.20 -5.66 14.80
CA TRP A 62 -5.68 -5.99 16.14
C TRP A 62 -4.70 -6.84 16.94
N ARG A 63 -4.18 -7.92 16.33
CA ARG A 63 -3.25 -8.84 16.99
C ARG A 63 -1.86 -8.27 17.21
N THR A 64 -1.41 -7.36 16.36
CA THR A 64 -0.03 -6.88 16.37
C THR A 64 0.12 -5.44 16.86
N ALA A 65 -0.98 -4.74 17.17
CA ALA A 65 -0.96 -3.40 17.74
C ALA A 65 -0.02 -3.25 18.96
N PRO A 66 0.07 -4.24 19.89
CA PRO A 66 1.02 -4.15 21.00
C PRO A 66 2.50 -4.12 20.60
N ARG A 67 2.83 -4.47 19.35
CA ARG A 67 4.20 -4.47 18.80
C ARG A 67 4.51 -3.23 17.97
N PHE A 68 3.54 -2.34 17.79
CA PHE A 68 3.76 -1.09 17.09
C PHE A 68 4.67 -0.17 17.90
N VAL A 69 5.67 0.40 17.23
CA VAL A 69 6.68 1.28 17.84
C VAL A 69 6.65 2.62 17.10
N PRO A 70 6.06 3.68 17.67
CA PRO A 70 5.86 4.97 17.00
C PRO A 70 7.17 5.60 16.49
N GLU A 71 8.29 5.37 17.20
CA GLU A 71 9.61 5.89 16.84
C GLU A 71 10.17 5.29 15.54
N LYS A 72 9.63 4.14 15.10
CA LYS A 72 10.04 3.46 13.86
C LYS A 72 9.25 3.91 12.63
N GLY A 73 8.18 4.66 12.82
CA GLY A 73 7.39 5.16 11.70
C GLY A 73 5.93 5.46 12.06
N LYS A 74 5.26 6.12 11.13
CA LYS A 74 3.86 6.54 11.30
C LYS A 74 2.91 5.34 11.32
N ALA A 75 1.84 5.44 12.12
CA ALA A 75 0.78 4.43 12.18
C ALA A 75 0.14 4.17 10.81
N SER A 76 -0.12 5.22 10.02
CA SER A 76 -0.63 5.11 8.65
C SER A 76 0.22 4.22 7.75
N THR A 77 1.55 4.41 7.78
CA THR A 77 2.49 3.60 6.99
C THR A 77 2.50 2.14 7.46
N TRP A 78 2.45 1.92 8.78
CA TRP A 78 2.41 0.58 9.35
C TRP A 78 1.12 -0.16 8.97
N ILE A 79 -0.05 0.48 9.07
CA ILE A 79 -1.35 -0.06 8.67
C ILE A 79 -1.32 -0.47 7.19
N LEU A 80 -0.97 0.45 6.29
CA LEU A 80 -0.95 0.17 4.85
C LEU A 80 0.11 -0.88 4.47
N THR A 81 1.22 -0.98 5.23
CA THR A 81 2.20 -2.06 5.05
C THR A 81 1.61 -3.42 5.40
N LEU A 82 0.76 -3.53 6.42
CA LEU A 82 0.08 -4.78 6.75
C LEU A 82 -0.91 -5.17 5.64
N VAL A 83 -1.68 -4.21 5.12
CA VAL A 83 -2.57 -4.43 3.97
C VAL A 83 -1.79 -4.91 2.75
N HIS A 84 -0.72 -4.22 2.39
CA HIS A 84 0.14 -4.60 1.28
C HIS A 84 0.67 -6.04 1.44
N ARG A 85 1.21 -6.37 2.60
CA ARG A 85 1.73 -7.73 2.89
C ARG A 85 0.65 -8.79 2.73
N ARG A 86 -0.56 -8.56 3.25
CA ARG A 86 -1.67 -9.51 3.10
C ARG A 86 -2.07 -9.69 1.65
N SER A 87 -2.17 -8.61 0.89
CA SER A 87 -2.48 -8.66 -0.54
C SER A 87 -1.41 -9.43 -1.33
N VAL A 88 -0.13 -9.18 -1.07
CA VAL A 88 0.99 -9.90 -1.70
C VAL A 88 0.99 -11.39 -1.31
N ASP A 89 0.68 -11.72 -0.05
CA ASP A 89 0.57 -13.12 0.39
C ASP A 89 -0.54 -13.87 -0.38
N VAL A 90 -1.66 -13.19 -0.69
CA VAL A 90 -2.73 -13.74 -1.55
C VAL A 90 -2.23 -13.94 -2.97
N VAL A 91 -1.59 -12.93 -3.59
CA VAL A 91 -1.00 -13.06 -4.95
C VAL A 91 -0.06 -14.26 -5.03
N ARG A 92 0.86 -14.41 -4.07
CA ARG A 92 1.82 -15.51 -4.03
C ARG A 92 1.14 -16.88 -3.87
N ARG A 93 0.03 -16.93 -3.11
CA ARG A 93 -0.75 -18.14 -2.92
C ARG A 93 -1.47 -18.53 -4.21
N GLU A 94 -2.07 -17.56 -4.89
CA GLU A 94 -2.75 -17.78 -6.17
C GLU A 94 -1.76 -18.14 -7.30
N GLN A 95 -0.59 -17.53 -7.34
CA GLN A 95 0.46 -17.90 -8.30
C GLN A 95 0.91 -19.35 -8.12
N ARG A 96 1.12 -19.82 -6.88
CA ARG A 96 1.45 -21.24 -6.61
C ARG A 96 0.33 -22.18 -7.07
N ARG A 97 -0.93 -21.84 -6.78
CA ARG A 97 -2.08 -22.64 -7.25
C ARG A 97 -2.18 -22.70 -8.78
N ARG A 98 -1.85 -21.60 -9.47
CA ARG A 98 -1.85 -21.54 -10.93
C ARG A 98 -0.69 -22.32 -11.56
N THR A 99 0.45 -22.44 -10.90
CA THR A 99 1.56 -23.29 -11.35
C THR A 99 1.14 -24.77 -11.31
N ASP A 100 0.22 -25.12 -10.39
CA ASP A 100 -0.36 -26.46 -10.27
C ASP A 100 -1.63 -26.65 -11.13
N SER A 101 -2.23 -25.57 -11.68
CA SER A 101 -3.44 -25.61 -12.51
C SER A 101 -3.34 -24.54 -13.60
N PHE A 102 -3.18 -24.99 -14.84
CA PHE A 102 -3.16 -24.13 -16.03
C PHE A 102 -4.57 -23.68 -16.37
N ASP A 103 -4.99 -22.47 -15.93
CA ASP A 103 -6.07 -21.69 -16.61
C ASP A 103 -6.24 -20.26 -16.05
N GLY A 104 -6.60 -19.34 -16.95
CA GLY A 104 -7.43 -18.16 -16.70
C GLY A 104 -6.75 -16.79 -16.56
N THR A 105 -6.78 -16.04 -17.66
CA THR A 105 -6.57 -14.58 -17.73
C THR A 105 -7.68 -13.83 -16.97
N HIS A 106 -7.30 -12.99 -16.01
CA HIS A 106 -8.22 -12.02 -15.40
C HIS A 106 -7.94 -10.62 -15.97
N GLU A 107 -8.94 -10.03 -16.63
CA GLU A 107 -8.92 -8.61 -17.01
C GLU A 107 -9.20 -7.72 -15.78
N PRO A 108 -8.53 -6.58 -15.66
CA PRO A 108 -8.76 -5.65 -14.56
C PRO A 108 -10.10 -4.93 -14.73
N ARG A 109 -11.02 -5.12 -13.81
CA ARG A 109 -12.22 -4.28 -13.70
C ARG A 109 -11.90 -3.05 -12.86
N THR A 110 -12.14 -1.87 -13.45
CA THR A 110 -11.98 -0.58 -12.79
C THR A 110 -13.30 -0.22 -12.14
N HIS A 111 -13.34 -0.17 -10.82
CA HIS A 111 -14.45 0.45 -10.07
C HIS A 111 -13.89 1.47 -9.09
N GLY A 112 -14.46 2.65 -9.10
CA GLY A 112 -14.11 3.72 -8.16
C GLY A 112 -14.99 4.93 -8.35
N ALA A 113 -16.26 4.90 -7.88
CA ALA A 113 -17.17 6.01 -8.04
C ALA A 113 -17.20 7.00 -6.86
N ASP A 114 -16.61 6.68 -5.69
CA ASP A 114 -16.64 7.54 -4.50
C ASP A 114 -15.29 7.62 -3.77
N GLU A 115 -14.25 7.94 -4.52
CA GLU A 115 -12.95 8.26 -3.91
C GLU A 115 -12.98 9.73 -3.45
N GLU A 116 -12.74 9.98 -2.15
CA GLU A 116 -12.61 11.35 -1.64
C GLU A 116 -11.59 12.13 -2.49
N ALA A 117 -11.90 13.39 -2.85
CA ALA A 117 -11.08 14.20 -3.75
C ALA A 117 -9.60 14.24 -3.32
N TRP A 118 -9.33 14.21 -2.01
CA TRP A 118 -7.98 14.15 -1.45
C TRP A 118 -7.24 12.84 -1.79
N LEU A 119 -7.90 11.68 -1.66
CA LEU A 119 -7.31 10.38 -2.01
C LEU A 119 -7.02 10.28 -3.50
N ARG A 120 -7.92 10.82 -4.34
CA ARG A 120 -7.73 10.90 -5.78
C ARG A 120 -6.51 11.74 -6.13
N LEU A 121 -6.37 12.92 -5.52
CA LEU A 121 -5.23 13.79 -5.72
C LEU A 121 -3.91 13.13 -5.30
N GLN A 122 -3.88 12.44 -4.16
CA GLN A 122 -2.69 11.69 -3.72
C GLN A 122 -2.34 10.55 -4.68
N ARG A 123 -3.35 9.84 -5.19
CA ARG A 123 -3.18 8.78 -6.20
C ARG A 123 -2.59 9.34 -7.50
N GLU A 124 -3.14 10.44 -8.01
CA GLU A 124 -2.67 11.10 -9.23
C GLU A 124 -1.21 11.55 -9.09
N ARG A 125 -0.85 12.12 -7.94
CA ARG A 125 0.53 12.51 -7.63
C ARG A 125 1.51 11.34 -7.68
N VAL A 126 1.18 10.23 -7.01
CA VAL A 126 2.01 9.02 -7.03
C VAL A 126 2.12 8.45 -8.44
N GLN A 127 1.01 8.40 -9.18
CA GLN A 127 1.01 7.93 -10.56
C GLN A 127 1.84 8.82 -11.47
N HIS A 128 1.74 10.14 -11.30
CA HIS A 128 2.55 11.10 -12.06
C HIS A 128 4.04 10.93 -11.76
N ALA A 129 4.41 10.82 -10.49
CA ALA A 129 5.80 10.57 -10.08
C ALA A 129 6.33 9.23 -10.63
N LEU A 130 5.54 8.17 -10.61
CA LEU A 130 5.92 6.88 -11.20
C LEU A 130 6.16 6.99 -12.72
N LYS A 131 5.34 7.76 -13.44
CA LYS A 131 5.51 7.99 -14.89
C LYS A 131 6.80 8.75 -15.22
N GLN A 132 7.35 9.53 -14.29
CA GLN A 132 8.61 10.24 -14.47
C GLN A 132 9.85 9.38 -14.22
N LEU A 133 9.68 8.17 -13.71
CA LEU A 133 10.78 7.23 -13.57
C LEU A 133 11.17 6.65 -14.95
N PRO A 134 12.46 6.35 -15.18
CA PRO A 134 12.88 5.51 -16.29
C PRO A 134 12.12 4.18 -16.30
N ASP A 135 11.72 3.71 -17.49
CA ASP A 135 10.86 2.52 -17.64
C ASP A 135 11.36 1.32 -16.85
N GLN A 136 12.66 1.04 -16.90
CA GLN A 136 13.27 -0.11 -16.19
C GLN A 136 13.21 0.02 -14.67
N GLN A 137 13.25 1.24 -14.12
CA GLN A 137 13.11 1.48 -12.68
C GLN A 137 11.65 1.34 -12.28
N ARG A 138 10.73 1.92 -13.06
CA ARG A 138 9.29 1.83 -12.84
C ARG A 138 8.83 0.38 -12.88
N GLU A 139 9.19 -0.38 -13.93
CA GLU A 139 8.85 -1.79 -14.08
C GLU A 139 9.30 -2.62 -12.89
N ALA A 140 10.56 -2.47 -12.47
CA ALA A 140 11.09 -3.21 -11.32
C ALA A 140 10.33 -2.89 -10.03
N LEU A 141 9.97 -1.62 -9.79
CA LEU A 141 9.20 -1.20 -8.63
C LEU A 141 7.74 -1.70 -8.69
N GLU A 142 7.09 -1.61 -9.85
CA GLU A 142 5.71 -2.06 -10.02
C GLU A 142 5.58 -3.58 -9.84
N LEU A 143 6.48 -4.34 -10.42
CA LEU A 143 6.50 -5.79 -10.27
C LEU A 143 6.80 -6.22 -8.83
N ALA A 144 7.72 -5.54 -8.14
CA ALA A 144 7.99 -5.82 -6.74
C ALA A 144 6.81 -5.48 -5.84
N TYR A 145 6.23 -4.28 -6.02
CA TYR A 145 5.21 -3.74 -5.13
C TYR A 145 3.82 -4.35 -5.38
N TYR A 146 3.39 -4.41 -6.64
CA TYR A 146 2.06 -4.91 -7.01
C TYR A 146 2.07 -6.40 -7.38
N GLY A 147 3.13 -6.89 -8.02
CA GLY A 147 3.27 -8.29 -8.40
C GLY A 147 3.78 -9.18 -7.28
N GLY A 148 4.28 -8.62 -6.19
CA GLY A 148 4.80 -9.37 -5.06
C GLY A 148 6.11 -10.12 -5.33
N PHE A 149 6.81 -9.82 -6.44
CA PHE A 149 8.06 -10.48 -6.77
C PHE A 149 9.19 -10.04 -5.85
N THR A 150 9.98 -10.99 -5.39
CA THR A 150 11.26 -10.73 -4.74
C THR A 150 12.28 -10.23 -5.76
N GLN A 151 13.36 -9.62 -5.29
CA GLN A 151 14.44 -9.17 -6.18
C GLN A 151 15.09 -10.32 -6.97
N THR A 152 15.14 -11.51 -6.40
CA THR A 152 15.67 -12.71 -7.08
C THR A 152 14.71 -13.17 -8.18
N GLU A 153 13.42 -13.28 -7.89
CA GLU A 153 12.39 -13.62 -8.88
C GLU A 153 12.32 -12.59 -10.02
N LEU A 154 12.55 -11.29 -9.70
CA LEU A 154 12.66 -10.24 -10.72
C LEU A 154 13.90 -10.40 -11.60
N ALA A 155 15.03 -10.78 -11.00
CA ALA A 155 16.27 -11.03 -11.76
C ALA A 155 16.07 -12.17 -12.78
N GLU A 156 15.44 -13.24 -12.37
CA GLU A 156 15.10 -14.38 -13.23
C GLU A 156 14.07 -13.98 -14.31
N ARG A 157 12.99 -13.33 -13.91
CA ARG A 157 11.89 -12.94 -14.81
C ARG A 157 12.33 -11.95 -15.89
N LEU A 158 13.14 -10.97 -15.52
CA LEU A 158 13.62 -9.92 -16.44
C LEU A 158 14.94 -10.28 -17.14
N GLY A 159 15.51 -11.44 -16.87
CA GLY A 159 16.77 -11.88 -17.43
C GLY A 159 17.93 -10.93 -17.09
N GLN A 160 17.93 -10.34 -15.88
CA GLN A 160 18.90 -9.34 -15.46
C GLN A 160 19.66 -9.81 -14.21
N PRO A 161 20.95 -9.43 -14.06
CA PRO A 161 21.68 -9.72 -12.83
C PRO A 161 20.98 -9.16 -11.59
N LEU A 162 21.00 -9.88 -10.47
CA LEU A 162 20.39 -9.46 -9.21
C LEU A 162 20.91 -8.09 -8.75
N GLY A 163 22.21 -7.79 -8.96
CA GLY A 163 22.80 -6.48 -8.66
C GLY A 163 22.15 -5.34 -9.45
N THR A 164 21.82 -5.59 -10.73
CA THR A 164 21.13 -4.63 -11.60
C THR A 164 19.71 -4.35 -11.08
N ILE A 165 18.97 -5.38 -10.69
CA ILE A 165 17.63 -5.22 -10.12
C ILE A 165 17.67 -4.42 -8.82
N LYS A 166 18.60 -4.75 -7.91
CA LYS A 166 18.80 -3.99 -6.66
C LYS A 166 19.10 -2.52 -6.92
N SER A 167 19.99 -2.23 -7.87
CA SER A 167 20.34 -0.86 -8.24
C SER A 167 19.16 -0.10 -8.86
N ARG A 168 18.41 -0.72 -9.79
CA ARG A 168 17.21 -0.12 -10.39
C ARG A 168 16.16 0.24 -9.33
N MET A 169 15.87 -0.69 -8.42
CA MET A 169 14.91 -0.46 -7.34
C MET A 169 15.38 0.65 -6.38
N PHE A 170 16.67 0.64 -6.00
CA PHE A 170 17.22 1.65 -5.11
C PHE A 170 17.16 3.04 -5.72
N MET A 171 17.63 3.22 -6.97
CA MET A 171 17.59 4.49 -7.69
C MET A 171 16.15 4.94 -7.95
N GLY A 172 15.27 4.02 -8.34
CA GLY A 172 13.85 4.32 -8.55
C GLY A 172 13.16 4.82 -7.29
N LEU A 173 13.40 4.20 -6.13
CA LEU A 173 12.85 4.65 -4.85
C LEU A 173 13.44 5.99 -4.41
N ALA A 174 14.74 6.23 -4.61
CA ALA A 174 15.36 7.52 -4.30
C ALA A 174 14.72 8.64 -5.12
N ARG A 175 14.61 8.45 -6.44
CA ARG A 175 14.00 9.44 -7.35
C ARG A 175 12.51 9.65 -7.06
N LEU A 176 11.78 8.58 -6.76
CA LEU A 176 10.36 8.68 -6.38
C LEU A 176 10.18 9.51 -5.10
N ARG A 177 11.08 9.34 -4.12
CA ARG A 177 11.09 10.13 -2.89
C ARG A 177 11.32 11.63 -3.18
N GLU A 178 12.28 11.96 -4.03
CA GLU A 178 12.54 13.35 -4.47
C GLU A 178 11.30 13.95 -5.11
N LEU A 179 10.74 13.31 -6.14
CA LEU A 179 9.55 13.77 -6.86
C LEU A 179 8.34 13.99 -5.94
N LEU A 180 8.16 13.15 -4.93
CA LEU A 180 7.07 13.28 -3.97
C LEU A 180 7.35 14.31 -2.88
N SER A 181 8.62 14.59 -2.56
CA SER A 181 9.02 15.61 -1.59
C SER A 181 8.92 17.01 -2.17
N ASP A 182 9.36 17.23 -3.40
CA ASP A 182 9.33 18.53 -4.08
C ASP A 182 7.89 19.05 -4.22
N THR A 183 6.94 18.15 -4.46
CA THR A 183 5.52 18.52 -4.57
C THR A 183 4.90 18.95 -3.22
N VAL A 184 5.46 18.54 -2.08
CA VAL A 184 5.01 19.02 -0.75
C VAL A 184 5.46 20.46 -0.51
N MET A 185 6.61 20.87 -1.04
CA MET A 185 7.11 22.25 -0.91
C MET A 185 6.34 23.24 -1.78
N GLU A 186 5.90 22.86 -2.98
CA GLU A 186 5.13 23.74 -3.89
C GLU A 186 3.73 24.08 -3.36
N THR A 187 3.09 23.19 -2.60
CA THR A 187 1.77 23.45 -2.01
C THR A 187 1.81 24.23 -0.70
N ALA A 188 3.00 24.40 -0.09
CA ALA A 188 3.17 25.12 1.18
C ALA A 188 3.55 26.60 1.00
N TRP A 189 3.87 27.07 -0.24
CA TRP A 189 4.28 28.44 -0.49
C TRP A 189 3.38 29.10 -1.56
N THR A 190 2.24 29.66 -1.15
CA THR A 190 1.61 30.78 -1.84
C THR A 190 1.65 31.97 -0.89
N PRO A 191 2.53 32.97 -1.10
CA PRO A 191 2.42 34.24 -0.39
C PRO A 191 1.15 34.93 -0.85
N THR A 192 0.21 35.11 0.06
CA THR A 192 -0.93 36.01 -0.12
C THR A 192 -0.37 37.44 -0.19
N THR A 193 -0.52 38.08 -1.33
CA THR A 193 -0.32 39.52 -1.52
C THR A 193 -1.59 40.25 -1.15
#